data_93239035b3f590a4efbae61d8ba6e685
#
_entry.id   93239035b3f590a4efbae61d8ba6e685
#
_cell.length_a   1.000
_cell.length_b   1.000
_cell.length_c   1.000
_cell.angle_alpha   90.00
_cell.angle_beta   90.00
_cell.angle_gamma   90.00
#
_symmetry.space_group_name_H-M   'P 1'
#
loop_
_entity.id
_entity.type
_entity.pdbx_description
1 polymer ?
#
loop_
_entity_poly.entity_id
_entity_poly.type
_entity_poly.pdbx_seq_one_letter_code
_entity_poly.pdbx_strand_id
1 'polypeptide(L)'
;MRKHTERTPRHRTLLLPRPLAAAALGGALVLTGLAEPSWSATAGAAAYPGQGPCPPGDYQLCINGGPGGFTIRGRTFSGHDNAILLRNVSDVTITGNTFKNLSGRTGYAGVHVKNSSGIVIRKNKFTKLRNAGHMHGVYLVNTTGSTIAGNTFSSITGDPVRIRDGSRNNSVTGNTFTRSGTYAIFSEWRDHRKGESCGSANTIKNNKYGPGYRGTPLPLIRWGGRGSGKTGPDKLTWKTCKTPTITNRGGNTRL
;
A
#
# COMPACT_ATOMS: atom_id res chain seq x y z
N MET A 1 -6.04 -55.29 4.33
CA MET A 1 -5.19 -55.13 5.53
C MET A 1 -3.73 -55.17 5.11
N ARG A 2 -3.05 -54.05 5.05
CA ARG A 2 -1.56 -53.96 4.94
C ARG A 2 -1.14 -52.81 5.86
N LYS A 3 -0.39 -53.16 6.91
CA LYS A 3 0.21 -52.26 7.89
C LYS A 3 1.47 -51.64 7.25
N HIS A 4 1.56 -50.32 7.21
CA HIS A 4 2.81 -49.61 6.95
C HIS A 4 3.43 -49.21 8.30
N THR A 5 4.62 -49.72 8.52
CA THR A 5 5.51 -49.43 9.64
C THR A 5 6.28 -48.15 9.34
N GLU A 6 6.13 -47.15 10.19
CA GLU A 6 6.95 -45.91 10.19
C GLU A 6 8.38 -46.24 10.67
N ARG A 7 9.37 -45.76 9.92
CA ARG A 7 10.79 -45.73 10.31
C ARG A 7 11.17 -44.30 10.71
N THR A 8 11.50 -44.13 11.97
CA THR A 8 12.13 -42.89 12.51
C THR A 8 13.59 -42.78 12.09
N PRO A 9 14.08 -41.62 11.65
CA PRO A 9 15.50 -41.39 11.39
C PRO A 9 16.26 -41.03 12.68
N ARG A 10 17.36 -41.73 12.90
CA ARG A 10 18.29 -41.52 14.04
C ARG A 10 19.14 -40.25 13.80
N HIS A 11 19.15 -39.36 14.76
CA HIS A 11 20.07 -38.25 14.87
C HIS A 11 21.50 -38.77 15.12
N ARG A 12 22.44 -38.42 14.23
CA ARG A 12 23.89 -38.54 14.47
C ARG A 12 24.40 -37.18 14.97
N THR A 13 24.84 -37.15 16.20
CA THR A 13 25.57 -36.07 16.82
C THR A 13 27.02 -36.11 16.32
N LEU A 14 27.45 -35.05 15.62
CA LEU A 14 28.85 -34.84 15.25
C LEU A 14 29.50 -33.92 16.28
N LEU A 15 30.49 -34.47 17.00
CA LEU A 15 31.39 -33.77 17.89
C LEU A 15 32.44 -33.00 17.06
N LEU A 16 32.54 -31.70 17.23
CA LEU A 16 33.59 -30.86 16.67
C LEU A 16 34.74 -30.71 17.69
N PRO A 17 36.02 -30.80 17.25
CA PRO A 17 37.16 -30.60 18.12
C PRO A 17 37.43 -29.11 18.38
N ARG A 18 37.92 -28.79 19.60
CA ARG A 18 38.38 -27.47 20.03
C ARG A 18 39.70 -27.14 19.34
N PRO A 19 39.96 -25.90 18.90
CA PRO A 19 41.30 -25.45 18.57
C PRO A 19 42.01 -24.81 19.78
N LEU A 20 43.30 -25.10 19.84
CA LEU A 20 44.29 -24.63 20.79
C LEU A 20 44.60 -23.13 20.59
N ALA A 21 44.86 -22.46 21.70
CA ALA A 21 45.36 -21.10 21.75
C ALA A 21 46.79 -21.01 21.23
N ALA A 22 47.09 -20.02 20.40
CA ALA A 22 48.47 -19.59 20.09
C ALA A 22 48.60 -18.08 20.29
N ALA A 23 49.70 -17.73 20.92
CA ALA A 23 50.06 -16.44 21.48
C ALA A 23 50.42 -15.37 20.43
N ALA A 24 50.33 -14.13 20.89
CA ALA A 24 50.58 -12.88 20.22
C ALA A 24 52.02 -12.69 19.71
N LEU A 25 52.13 -12.03 18.56
CA LEU A 25 53.30 -11.21 18.21
C LEU A 25 52.77 -9.94 17.51
N GLY A 26 53.19 -8.81 18.08
CA GLY A 26 52.77 -7.49 17.61
C GLY A 26 53.37 -7.14 16.25
N GLY A 27 52.56 -6.61 15.39
CA GLY A 27 52.96 -5.92 14.18
C GLY A 27 52.01 -4.73 13.98
N ALA A 28 52.55 -3.53 14.03
CA ALA A 28 51.85 -2.31 13.72
C ALA A 28 51.46 -2.31 12.23
N LEU A 29 50.20 -2.55 11.92
CA LEU A 29 49.67 -2.41 10.57
C LEU A 29 49.12 -0.99 10.39
N VAL A 30 49.78 -0.22 9.54
CA VAL A 30 49.27 1.05 9.03
C VAL A 30 48.00 0.76 8.23
N LEU A 31 46.85 1.03 8.80
CA LEU A 31 45.58 1.00 8.09
C LEU A 31 45.48 2.21 7.17
N THR A 32 45.83 2.01 5.90
CA THR A 32 45.43 2.90 4.82
C THR A 32 43.90 2.89 4.73
N GLY A 33 43.30 4.07 4.79
CA GLY A 33 41.87 4.30 4.90
C GLY A 33 41.07 3.56 3.85
N LEU A 34 40.22 2.64 4.31
CA LEU A 34 39.02 2.27 3.60
C LEU A 34 38.04 3.43 3.79
N ALA A 35 37.77 4.15 2.70
CA ALA A 35 36.72 5.16 2.66
C ALA A 35 35.42 4.49 3.10
N GLU A 36 34.92 4.82 4.26
CA GLU A 36 33.56 4.48 4.65
C GLU A 36 32.63 5.03 3.60
N PRO A 37 31.59 4.27 3.16
CA PRO A 37 30.60 4.84 2.28
C PRO A 37 30.00 6.04 2.99
N SER A 38 30.30 7.24 2.50
CA SER A 38 29.70 8.47 2.97
C SER A 38 28.20 8.40 2.68
N TRP A 39 27.46 8.00 3.68
CA TRP A 39 26.05 8.30 3.73
C TRP A 39 25.95 9.80 3.87
N SER A 40 25.88 10.49 2.74
CA SER A 40 25.49 11.90 2.73
C SER A 40 24.09 11.95 3.30
N ALA A 41 24.00 12.12 4.61
CA ALA A 41 22.80 12.61 5.24
C ALA A 41 22.55 13.99 4.61
N THR A 42 21.76 14.04 3.56
CA THR A 42 21.19 15.27 3.03
C THR A 42 20.59 15.97 4.24
N ALA A 43 21.02 17.20 4.49
CA ALA A 43 20.61 18.06 5.59
C ALA A 43 19.11 17.86 5.84
N GLY A 44 18.73 17.42 7.05
CA GLY A 44 17.49 16.80 7.36
C GLY A 44 16.29 17.64 6.92
N ALA A 45 15.55 17.13 5.97
CA ALA A 45 14.19 17.61 5.76
C ALA A 45 13.50 17.50 7.12
N ALA A 46 12.98 18.62 7.65
CA ALA A 46 12.28 18.66 8.92
C ALA A 46 11.26 17.50 8.97
N ALA A 47 11.26 16.76 10.07
CA ALA A 47 10.33 15.66 10.27
C ALA A 47 8.89 16.20 10.20
N TYR A 48 8.00 15.48 9.54
CA TYR A 48 6.60 15.85 9.53
C TYR A 48 5.99 15.67 10.93
N PRO A 49 5.02 16.51 11.31
CA PRO A 49 4.28 16.31 12.55
C PRO A 49 3.71 14.89 12.63
N GLY A 50 3.92 14.20 13.75
CA GLY A 50 3.50 12.80 13.93
C GLY A 50 4.33 11.76 13.16
N GLN A 51 5.43 12.16 12.52
CA GLN A 51 6.35 11.20 11.89
C GLN A 51 7.04 10.36 12.95
N GLY A 52 7.05 9.05 12.74
CA GLY A 52 7.65 8.12 13.69
C GLY A 52 7.95 6.77 13.04
N PRO A 53 8.33 5.78 13.85
CA PRO A 53 8.62 4.44 13.38
C PRO A 53 7.45 3.85 12.62
N CYS A 54 7.73 3.16 11.53
CA CYS A 54 6.72 2.45 10.77
C CYS A 54 6.33 1.14 11.46
N PRO A 55 5.04 0.77 11.47
CA PRO A 55 4.62 -0.57 11.83
C PRO A 55 5.13 -1.59 10.79
N PRO A 56 5.04 -2.91 11.07
CA PRO A 56 5.34 -3.93 10.08
C PRO A 56 4.63 -3.66 8.76
N GLY A 57 5.32 -3.83 7.62
CA GLY A 57 4.75 -3.60 6.28
C GLY A 57 5.67 -2.81 5.34
N ASP A 58 6.93 -2.59 5.73
CA ASP A 58 7.97 -1.94 4.90
C ASP A 58 7.50 -0.63 4.25
N TYR A 59 7.20 0.38 5.08
CA TYR A 59 6.85 1.74 4.64
C TYR A 59 8.06 2.68 4.69
N GLN A 60 8.19 3.58 3.71
CA GLN A 60 9.24 4.61 3.70
C GLN A 60 8.94 5.81 4.60
N LEU A 61 7.67 6.12 4.83
CA LEU A 61 7.23 7.25 5.64
C LEU A 61 5.97 6.89 6.40
N CYS A 62 6.02 7.03 7.71
CA CYS A 62 4.88 6.80 8.58
C CYS A 62 4.58 8.01 9.44
N ILE A 63 3.30 8.42 9.46
CA ILE A 63 2.79 9.52 10.23
C ILE A 63 1.57 9.01 10.99
N ASN A 64 1.60 9.13 12.32
CA ASN A 64 0.54 8.65 13.18
C ASN A 64 0.18 9.72 14.22
N GLY A 65 -0.98 10.34 14.04
CA GLY A 65 -1.41 11.46 14.87
C GLY A 65 -0.67 12.76 14.57
N GLY A 66 -0.76 13.70 15.48
CA GLY A 66 -0.19 15.04 15.35
C GLY A 66 -1.10 16.05 14.65
N PRO A 67 -0.73 17.34 14.69
CA PRO A 67 -1.48 18.37 13.97
C PRO A 67 -1.41 18.12 12.47
N GLY A 68 -2.54 18.27 11.80
CA GLY A 68 -2.64 18.22 10.35
C GLY A 68 -2.12 19.50 9.67
N GLY A 69 -2.62 19.77 8.45
CA GLY A 69 -2.33 21.03 7.75
C GLY A 69 -0.98 21.08 7.03
N PHE A 70 -0.21 20.00 6.96
CA PHE A 70 1.09 19.99 6.29
C PHE A 70 1.04 19.35 4.90
N THR A 71 2.13 19.55 4.15
CA THR A 71 2.25 19.07 2.77
C THR A 71 3.48 18.18 2.57
N ILE A 72 3.26 17.00 1.99
CA ILE A 72 4.32 16.09 1.49
C ILE A 72 4.45 16.32 -0.02
N ARG A 73 5.58 16.85 -0.47
CA ARG A 73 5.75 17.25 -1.88
C ARG A 73 7.13 16.95 -2.46
N GLY A 74 7.20 16.78 -3.79
CA GLY A 74 8.42 16.74 -4.57
C GLY A 74 9.33 15.54 -4.27
N ARG A 75 8.80 14.49 -3.64
CA ARG A 75 9.58 13.30 -3.23
C ARG A 75 9.43 12.16 -4.23
N THR A 76 10.44 11.33 -4.28
CA THR A 76 10.38 10.02 -4.95
C THR A 76 10.39 8.92 -3.89
N PHE A 77 9.40 8.04 -3.97
CA PHE A 77 9.26 6.84 -3.14
C PHE A 77 9.50 5.61 -4.02
N SER A 78 10.45 4.76 -3.64
CA SER A 78 10.80 3.55 -4.42
C SER A 78 11.62 2.56 -3.58
N GLY A 79 11.70 1.30 -4.05
CA GLY A 79 12.56 0.30 -3.42
C GLY A 79 12.04 -0.30 -2.12
N HIS A 80 10.77 -0.08 -1.80
CA HIS A 80 10.07 -0.63 -0.63
C HIS A 80 8.76 -1.29 -1.05
N ASP A 81 8.15 -2.03 -0.13
CA ASP A 81 6.84 -2.63 -0.39
C ASP A 81 5.74 -1.57 -0.44
N ASN A 82 5.83 -0.55 0.42
CA ASN A 82 4.88 0.56 0.54
C ASN A 82 5.62 1.91 0.64
N ALA A 83 4.93 3.03 0.36
CA ALA A 83 5.58 4.32 0.48
C ALA A 83 5.13 5.10 1.71
N ILE A 84 3.88 5.57 1.75
CA ILE A 84 3.38 6.43 2.82
C ILE A 84 2.27 5.73 3.60
N LEU A 85 2.37 5.73 4.94
CA LEU A 85 1.28 5.42 5.85
C LEU A 85 0.88 6.69 6.61
N LEU A 86 -0.36 7.14 6.42
CA LEU A 86 -1.02 8.15 7.24
C LEU A 86 -2.04 7.47 8.15
N ARG A 87 -1.98 7.75 9.44
CA ARG A 87 -2.90 7.20 10.42
C ARG A 87 -3.30 8.26 11.44
N ASN A 88 -4.60 8.35 11.76
CA ASN A 88 -5.12 9.26 12.77
C ASN A 88 -4.70 10.73 12.56
N VAL A 89 -4.71 11.19 11.31
CA VAL A 89 -4.34 12.56 10.93
C VAL A 89 -5.44 13.22 10.09
N SER A 90 -5.44 14.54 10.04
CA SER A 90 -6.36 15.30 9.18
C SER A 90 -5.61 16.31 8.30
N ASP A 91 -6.25 16.74 7.22
CA ASP A 91 -5.84 17.88 6.40
C ASP A 91 -4.40 17.84 5.87
N VAL A 92 -3.93 16.63 5.50
CA VAL A 92 -2.62 16.45 4.90
C VAL A 92 -2.72 16.49 3.38
N THR A 93 -1.84 17.27 2.74
CA THR A 93 -1.72 17.33 1.28
C THR A 93 -0.50 16.53 0.80
N ILE A 94 -0.73 15.58 -0.12
CA ILE A 94 0.33 14.82 -0.80
C ILE A 94 0.31 15.23 -2.27
N THR A 95 1.34 15.97 -2.73
CA THR A 95 1.30 16.58 -4.06
C THR A 95 2.64 16.55 -4.79
N GLY A 96 2.61 16.32 -6.12
CA GLY A 96 3.80 16.38 -6.96
C GLY A 96 4.88 15.33 -6.64
N ASN A 97 4.48 14.20 -6.02
CA ASN A 97 5.40 13.11 -5.70
C ASN A 97 5.39 12.04 -6.79
N THR A 98 6.48 11.27 -6.83
CA THR A 98 6.60 10.08 -7.67
C THR A 98 6.67 8.83 -6.80
N PHE A 99 5.73 7.91 -7.00
CA PHE A 99 5.70 6.57 -6.40
C PHE A 99 6.04 5.57 -7.50
N LYS A 100 7.18 4.89 -7.41
CA LYS A 100 7.61 4.00 -8.48
C LYS A 100 8.29 2.73 -7.96
N ASN A 101 8.11 1.62 -8.69
CA ASN A 101 8.80 0.36 -8.40
C ASN A 101 8.62 -0.10 -6.94
N LEU A 102 7.40 0.09 -6.39
CA LEU A 102 7.06 -0.46 -5.09
C LEU A 102 6.58 -1.90 -5.30
N SER A 103 7.19 -2.84 -4.58
CA SER A 103 6.82 -4.25 -4.72
C SER A 103 7.33 -5.08 -3.56
N GLY A 104 6.52 -6.06 -3.14
CA GLY A 104 6.89 -7.03 -2.13
C GLY A 104 5.68 -7.68 -1.49
N ARG A 105 5.91 -8.64 -0.62
CA ARG A 105 4.85 -9.45 0.00
C ARG A 105 3.93 -8.66 0.92
N THR A 106 4.43 -7.61 1.54
CA THR A 106 3.67 -6.74 2.44
C THR A 106 3.13 -5.49 1.75
N GLY A 107 3.26 -5.41 0.41
CA GLY A 107 2.83 -4.25 -0.38
C GLY A 107 1.31 -4.12 -0.46
N TYR A 108 0.79 -3.00 0.01
CA TYR A 108 -0.63 -2.64 -0.09
C TYR A 108 -0.85 -1.36 -0.88
N ALA A 109 0.01 -0.33 -0.71
CA ALA A 109 -0.25 0.94 -1.36
C ALA A 109 0.97 1.86 -1.52
N GLY A 110 0.91 2.72 -2.55
CA GLY A 110 1.73 3.92 -2.62
C GLY A 110 1.37 4.90 -1.50
N VAL A 111 0.08 5.16 -1.28
CA VAL A 111 -0.43 5.95 -0.15
C VAL A 111 -1.51 5.16 0.58
N HIS A 112 -1.22 4.76 1.80
CA HIS A 112 -2.16 4.11 2.71
C HIS A 112 -2.63 5.11 3.77
N VAL A 113 -3.94 5.35 3.81
CA VAL A 113 -4.57 6.27 4.75
C VAL A 113 -5.53 5.49 5.63
N LYS A 114 -5.43 5.67 6.95
CA LYS A 114 -6.28 4.97 7.91
C LYS A 114 -6.77 5.90 9.01
N ASN A 115 -8.06 5.82 9.37
CA ASN A 115 -8.70 6.59 10.44
C ASN A 115 -8.39 8.10 10.32
N SER A 116 -8.55 8.66 9.14
CA SER A 116 -8.08 10.02 8.81
C SER A 116 -9.14 10.78 8.03
N SER A 117 -9.00 12.10 7.94
CA SER A 117 -9.96 12.93 7.22
C SER A 117 -9.28 14.06 6.44
N GLY A 118 -9.98 14.59 5.42
CA GLY A 118 -9.52 15.76 4.69
C GLY A 118 -8.20 15.59 3.92
N ILE A 119 -7.83 14.36 3.58
CA ILE A 119 -6.54 14.10 2.90
C ILE A 119 -6.64 14.46 1.43
N VAL A 120 -5.74 15.31 0.93
CA VAL A 120 -5.67 15.72 -0.47
C VAL A 120 -4.48 15.04 -1.16
N ILE A 121 -4.75 14.15 -2.10
CA ILE A 121 -3.72 13.45 -2.90
C ILE A 121 -3.84 13.94 -4.34
N ARG A 122 -2.93 14.81 -4.77
CA ARG A 122 -3.06 15.46 -6.09
C ARG A 122 -1.76 15.58 -6.86
N LYS A 123 -1.87 15.56 -8.20
CA LYS A 123 -0.72 15.78 -9.12
C LYS A 123 0.47 14.85 -8.84
N ASN A 124 0.22 13.62 -8.36
CA ASN A 124 1.25 12.62 -8.14
C ASN A 124 1.29 11.62 -9.31
N LYS A 125 2.45 10.98 -9.46
CA LYS A 125 2.66 9.90 -10.42
C LYS A 125 2.87 8.58 -9.70
N PHE A 126 2.01 7.60 -9.96
CA PHE A 126 2.10 6.23 -9.46
C PHE A 126 2.43 5.30 -10.63
N THR A 127 3.54 4.56 -10.56
CA THR A 127 3.94 3.69 -11.68
C THR A 127 4.66 2.43 -11.22
N LYS A 128 4.33 1.29 -11.83
CA LYS A 128 4.94 -0.01 -11.54
C LYS A 128 4.83 -0.41 -10.06
N LEU A 129 3.62 -0.38 -9.51
CA LEU A 129 3.30 -0.83 -8.16
C LEU A 129 2.75 -2.25 -8.23
N ARG A 130 3.42 -3.22 -7.57
CA ARG A 130 3.17 -4.64 -7.79
C ARG A 130 3.12 -5.47 -6.52
N ASN A 131 2.01 -6.16 -6.28
CA ASN A 131 1.85 -7.26 -5.34
C ASN A 131 0.58 -8.04 -5.72
N ALA A 132 0.65 -8.90 -6.74
CA ALA A 132 -0.52 -9.58 -7.30
C ALA A 132 -1.72 -8.62 -7.44
N GLY A 133 -2.87 -8.93 -6.86
CA GLY A 133 -4.06 -8.04 -6.86
C GLY A 133 -4.17 -7.12 -5.64
N HIS A 134 -3.15 -7.03 -4.80
CA HIS A 134 -3.22 -6.34 -3.51
C HIS A 134 -2.55 -4.97 -3.46
N MET A 135 -1.72 -4.63 -4.45
CA MET A 135 -1.01 -3.35 -4.46
C MET A 135 -1.83 -2.25 -5.11
N HIS A 136 -2.18 -1.23 -4.34
CA HIS A 136 -2.97 -0.08 -4.77
C HIS A 136 -2.11 1.17 -4.95
N GLY A 137 -2.56 2.12 -5.76
CA GLY A 137 -1.98 3.47 -5.77
C GLY A 137 -2.34 4.21 -4.48
N VAL A 138 -3.63 4.28 -4.19
CA VAL A 138 -4.20 4.87 -2.97
C VAL A 138 -5.15 3.87 -2.30
N TYR A 139 -4.96 3.69 -0.99
CA TYR A 139 -5.78 2.81 -0.16
C TYR A 139 -6.30 3.54 1.07
N LEU A 140 -7.62 3.74 1.14
CA LEU A 140 -8.31 4.46 2.20
C LEU A 140 -9.07 3.47 3.10
N VAL A 141 -8.80 3.50 4.40
CA VAL A 141 -9.46 2.65 5.41
C VAL A 141 -10.07 3.54 6.50
N ASN A 142 -11.36 3.49 6.69
CA ASN A 142 -12.09 4.36 7.62
C ASN A 142 -11.68 5.84 7.45
N THR A 143 -11.76 6.33 6.22
CA THR A 143 -11.27 7.66 5.84
C THR A 143 -12.41 8.52 5.31
N THR A 144 -12.47 9.77 5.73
CA THR A 144 -13.60 10.67 5.42
C THR A 144 -13.14 11.94 4.71
N GLY A 145 -13.93 12.41 3.74
CA GLY A 145 -13.78 13.74 3.14
C GLY A 145 -12.48 13.95 2.37
N SER A 146 -11.85 12.88 1.85
CA SER A 146 -10.57 12.99 1.15
C SER A 146 -10.76 13.17 -0.35
N THR A 147 -9.78 13.82 -0.99
CA THR A 147 -9.79 14.12 -2.43
C THR A 147 -8.57 13.52 -3.11
N ILE A 148 -8.81 12.72 -4.15
CA ILE A 148 -7.78 12.14 -5.02
C ILE A 148 -7.94 12.76 -6.40
N ALA A 149 -7.07 13.73 -6.78
CA ALA A 149 -7.30 14.56 -7.96
C ALA A 149 -6.09 14.76 -8.87
N GLY A 150 -6.30 14.65 -10.18
CA GLY A 150 -5.28 14.98 -11.17
C GLY A 150 -4.00 14.13 -11.06
N ASN A 151 -4.09 12.91 -10.53
CA ASN A 151 -2.96 11.99 -10.47
C ASN A 151 -2.90 11.10 -11.72
N THR A 152 -1.70 10.58 -12.00
CA THR A 152 -1.50 9.56 -13.03
C THR A 152 -1.16 8.23 -12.38
N PHE A 153 -1.90 7.19 -12.75
CA PHE A 153 -1.70 5.81 -12.30
C PHE A 153 -1.36 4.93 -13.50
N SER A 154 -0.23 4.24 -13.46
CA SER A 154 0.23 3.39 -14.56
C SER A 154 0.84 2.09 -14.05
N SER A 155 0.40 0.96 -14.58
CA SER A 155 0.94 -0.37 -14.22
C SER A 155 0.82 -0.70 -12.73
N ILE A 156 -0.38 -0.56 -12.19
CA ILE A 156 -0.75 -0.91 -10.80
C ILE A 156 -1.45 -2.26 -10.80
N THR A 157 -0.96 -3.25 -10.04
CA THR A 157 -1.53 -4.60 -10.07
C THR A 157 -2.84 -4.75 -9.30
N GLY A 158 -3.06 -4.02 -8.22
CA GLY A 158 -4.35 -3.91 -7.54
C GLY A 158 -5.20 -2.79 -8.12
N ASP A 159 -6.40 -2.60 -7.62
CA ASP A 159 -7.24 -1.48 -8.06
C ASP A 159 -6.57 -0.16 -7.69
N PRO A 160 -6.39 0.78 -8.63
CA PRO A 160 -5.57 1.97 -8.39
C PRO A 160 -6.06 2.84 -7.23
N VAL A 161 -7.36 2.92 -7.02
CA VAL A 161 -7.95 3.54 -5.82
C VAL A 161 -8.88 2.54 -5.15
N ARG A 162 -8.59 2.21 -3.91
CA ARG A 162 -9.41 1.32 -3.10
C ARG A 162 -9.83 1.97 -1.79
N ILE A 163 -11.09 1.80 -1.43
CA ILE A 163 -11.61 2.17 -0.11
C ILE A 163 -12.04 0.94 0.68
N ARG A 164 -12.06 1.07 2.01
CA ARG A 164 -12.44 0.01 2.95
C ARG A 164 -13.01 0.59 4.23
N ASP A 165 -13.74 -0.23 4.99
CA ASP A 165 -14.17 -0.01 6.35
C ASP A 165 -14.82 1.37 6.60
N GLY A 166 -16.02 1.56 6.08
CA GLY A 166 -16.81 2.76 6.34
C GLY A 166 -16.27 4.07 5.74
N SER A 167 -15.26 4.01 4.86
CA SER A 167 -14.76 5.21 4.19
C SER A 167 -15.89 5.95 3.45
N ARG A 168 -16.01 7.27 3.68
CA ARG A 168 -17.15 8.05 3.20
C ARG A 168 -16.80 9.46 2.74
N ASN A 169 -17.65 10.03 1.89
CA ASN A 169 -17.48 11.39 1.37
C ASN A 169 -16.14 11.63 0.65
N ASN A 170 -15.53 10.60 0.09
CA ASN A 170 -14.26 10.72 -0.64
C ASN A 170 -14.54 10.96 -2.14
N SER A 171 -13.69 11.75 -2.78
CA SER A 171 -13.81 12.13 -4.18
C SER A 171 -12.60 11.71 -5.00
N VAL A 172 -12.83 11.06 -6.16
CA VAL A 172 -11.80 10.69 -7.14
C VAL A 172 -12.09 11.42 -8.44
N THR A 173 -11.29 12.44 -8.78
CA THR A 173 -11.63 13.33 -9.89
C THR A 173 -10.42 13.70 -10.77
N GLY A 174 -10.63 13.76 -12.08
CA GLY A 174 -9.62 14.24 -13.04
C GLY A 174 -8.32 13.42 -13.10
N ASN A 175 -8.34 12.17 -12.65
CA ASN A 175 -7.16 11.30 -12.70
C ASN A 175 -7.09 10.55 -14.04
N THR A 176 -5.88 10.08 -14.37
CA THR A 176 -5.64 9.20 -15.51
C THR A 176 -5.16 7.84 -15.03
N PHE A 177 -5.82 6.77 -15.48
CA PHE A 177 -5.53 5.39 -15.13
C PHE A 177 -5.18 4.59 -16.37
N THR A 178 -3.96 4.05 -16.47
CA THR A 178 -3.52 3.24 -17.61
C THR A 178 -2.96 1.90 -17.12
N ARG A 179 -3.40 0.79 -17.72
CA ARG A 179 -2.96 -0.57 -17.38
C ARG A 179 -2.92 -0.80 -15.86
N SER A 180 -3.98 -0.41 -15.19
CA SER A 180 -4.06 -0.42 -13.72
C SER A 180 -5.37 -1.03 -13.26
N GLY A 181 -5.29 -1.87 -12.21
CA GLY A 181 -6.45 -2.52 -11.62
C GLY A 181 -6.58 -4.01 -11.94
N THR A 182 -7.20 -4.71 -11.00
CA THR A 182 -7.59 -6.13 -11.14
C THR A 182 -9.11 -6.28 -11.18
N TYR A 183 -9.84 -5.54 -10.35
CA TYR A 183 -11.30 -5.66 -10.26
C TYR A 183 -12.03 -4.43 -10.76
N ALA A 184 -11.50 -3.23 -10.55
CA ALA A 184 -12.08 -1.96 -10.99
C ALA A 184 -11.03 -0.84 -10.95
N ILE A 185 -11.42 0.36 -11.42
CA ILE A 185 -10.61 1.58 -11.29
C ILE A 185 -10.76 2.19 -9.89
N PHE A 186 -12.00 2.26 -9.40
CA PHE A 186 -12.30 2.65 -8.02
C PHE A 186 -13.16 1.57 -7.36
N SER A 187 -12.65 0.97 -6.31
CA SER A 187 -13.36 -0.13 -5.65
C SER A 187 -13.45 0.03 -4.15
N GLU A 188 -14.52 -0.51 -3.59
CA GLU A 188 -14.63 -0.81 -2.17
C GLU A 188 -14.49 -2.30 -1.95
N TRP A 189 -13.77 -2.66 -0.89
CA TRP A 189 -13.75 -4.02 -0.36
C TRP A 189 -13.83 -3.98 1.15
N ARG A 190 -14.62 -4.85 1.75
CA ARG A 190 -14.79 -4.95 3.19
C ARG A 190 -14.83 -6.39 3.65
N ASP A 191 -14.47 -6.62 4.90
CA ASP A 191 -14.59 -7.92 5.56
C ASP A 191 -15.58 -7.84 6.72
N HIS A 192 -16.81 -8.26 6.47
CA HIS A 192 -17.86 -8.29 7.47
C HIS A 192 -17.52 -9.09 8.72
N ARG A 193 -16.70 -10.12 8.60
CA ARG A 193 -16.28 -10.95 9.73
C ARG A 193 -15.40 -10.19 10.71
N LYS A 194 -14.81 -9.09 10.26
CA LYS A 194 -14.01 -8.17 11.07
C LYS A 194 -14.80 -6.96 11.56
N GLY A 195 -16.13 -6.98 11.38
CA GLY A 195 -16.98 -5.85 11.77
C GLY A 195 -16.87 -4.63 10.87
N GLU A 196 -16.25 -4.73 9.70
CA GLU A 196 -16.08 -3.60 8.79
C GLU A 196 -17.42 -3.15 8.19
N SER A 197 -17.60 -1.84 8.12
CA SER A 197 -18.82 -1.18 7.63
C SER A 197 -18.77 -0.89 6.14
N CYS A 198 -19.95 -0.72 5.53
CA CYS A 198 -20.06 -0.15 4.18
C CYS A 198 -19.65 1.32 4.18
N GLY A 199 -18.92 1.73 3.15
CA GLY A 199 -18.73 3.13 2.82
C GLY A 199 -20.01 3.81 2.34
N SER A 200 -19.97 5.13 2.19
CA SER A 200 -21.10 5.89 1.67
C SER A 200 -20.65 7.19 1.00
N ALA A 201 -21.47 7.69 0.09
CA ALA A 201 -21.29 9.01 -0.55
C ALA A 201 -19.89 9.25 -1.17
N ASN A 202 -19.15 8.18 -1.52
CA ASN A 202 -17.92 8.33 -2.29
C ASN A 202 -18.25 8.56 -3.75
N THR A 203 -17.47 9.37 -4.45
CA THR A 203 -17.77 9.79 -5.82
C THR A 203 -16.57 9.63 -6.76
N ILE A 204 -16.85 9.39 -8.05
CA ILE A 204 -15.86 9.40 -9.13
C ILE A 204 -16.36 10.25 -10.29
N LYS A 205 -15.53 11.19 -10.78
CA LYS A 205 -15.91 12.15 -11.82
C LYS A 205 -14.73 12.55 -12.70
N ASN A 206 -14.98 12.78 -13.99
CA ASN A 206 -14.03 13.40 -14.93
C ASN A 206 -12.66 12.68 -15.02
N ASN A 207 -12.61 11.37 -14.85
CA ASN A 207 -11.37 10.61 -14.97
C ASN A 207 -11.23 10.00 -16.37
N LYS A 208 -9.97 9.76 -16.78
CA LYS A 208 -9.64 8.99 -17.97
C LYS A 208 -9.12 7.62 -17.55
N TYR A 209 -9.63 6.54 -18.15
CA TYR A 209 -9.23 5.20 -17.75
C TYR A 209 -9.11 4.23 -18.93
N GLY A 210 -8.00 3.50 -18.95
CA GLY A 210 -7.73 2.43 -19.92
C GLY A 210 -8.04 1.04 -19.35
N PRO A 211 -7.50 0.00 -19.98
CA PRO A 211 -7.65 -1.37 -19.52
C PRO A 211 -6.96 -1.60 -18.16
N GLY A 212 -7.34 -2.68 -17.49
CA GLY A 212 -6.69 -3.16 -16.28
C GLY A 212 -5.24 -3.55 -16.48
N TYR A 213 -4.57 -3.91 -15.41
CA TYR A 213 -3.14 -4.26 -15.43
C TYR A 213 -2.78 -5.34 -16.45
N ARG A 214 -3.66 -6.34 -16.62
CA ARG A 214 -3.48 -7.44 -17.59
C ARG A 214 -3.94 -7.10 -19.02
N GLY A 215 -4.34 -5.87 -19.29
CA GLY A 215 -4.83 -5.46 -20.59
C GLY A 215 -6.33 -5.71 -20.81
N THR A 216 -7.03 -6.32 -19.87
CA THR A 216 -8.48 -6.57 -19.96
C THR A 216 -9.30 -5.34 -19.57
N PRO A 217 -10.44 -5.07 -20.21
CA PRO A 217 -11.35 -4.02 -19.78
C PRO A 217 -11.84 -4.25 -18.35
N LEU A 218 -11.87 -3.19 -17.55
CA LEU A 218 -12.39 -3.24 -16.19
C LEU A 218 -13.61 -2.31 -16.03
N PRO A 219 -14.53 -2.62 -15.10
CA PRO A 219 -15.54 -1.67 -14.69
C PRO A 219 -14.90 -0.46 -14.02
N LEU A 220 -15.52 0.71 -14.18
CA LEU A 220 -15.09 1.94 -13.52
C LEU A 220 -15.22 1.83 -12.01
N ILE A 221 -16.32 1.22 -11.54
CA ILE A 221 -16.68 1.11 -10.12
C ILE A 221 -17.03 -0.33 -9.78
N ARG A 222 -16.59 -0.76 -8.59
CA ARG A 222 -17.03 -2.00 -7.98
C ARG A 222 -17.04 -1.90 -6.45
N TRP A 223 -18.07 -2.43 -5.81
CA TRP A 223 -18.14 -2.48 -4.36
C TRP A 223 -18.61 -3.84 -3.86
N GLY A 224 -18.26 -4.20 -2.64
CA GLY A 224 -18.59 -5.47 -2.02
C GLY A 224 -17.54 -5.94 -1.05
N GLY A 225 -17.40 -7.24 -0.89
CA GLY A 225 -16.41 -7.81 -0.01
C GLY A 225 -16.75 -9.24 0.38
N ARG A 226 -16.10 -9.69 1.43
CA ARG A 226 -16.32 -10.98 2.02
C ARG A 226 -17.63 -10.96 2.81
N GLY A 227 -18.59 -11.77 2.40
CA GLY A 227 -19.89 -11.90 3.07
C GLY A 227 -19.79 -12.63 4.40
N SER A 228 -20.84 -12.51 5.23
CA SER A 228 -21.01 -13.25 6.50
C SER A 228 -21.48 -14.69 6.32
N GLY A 229 -21.30 -15.30 5.17
CA GLY A 229 -21.79 -16.64 4.85
C GLY A 229 -21.31 -17.69 5.87
N LYS A 230 -22.26 -18.38 6.49
CA LYS A 230 -21.98 -19.44 7.48
C LYS A 230 -21.49 -20.75 6.85
N THR A 231 -21.51 -20.86 5.54
CA THR A 231 -21.24 -22.11 4.82
C THR A 231 -20.43 -21.88 3.56
N GLY A 232 -19.26 -22.48 3.49
CA GLY A 232 -18.43 -22.55 2.30
C GLY A 232 -17.21 -21.61 2.27
N PRO A 233 -16.30 -21.81 1.30
CA PRO A 233 -15.14 -20.96 1.13
C PRO A 233 -15.57 -19.52 0.91
N ASP A 234 -14.83 -18.60 1.48
CA ASP A 234 -15.06 -17.15 1.46
C ASP A 234 -15.18 -16.60 0.04
N LYS A 235 -16.34 -16.69 -0.53
CA LYS A 235 -16.60 -16.10 -1.85
C LYS A 235 -16.64 -14.57 -1.71
N LEU A 236 -15.85 -13.89 -2.53
CA LEU A 236 -15.99 -12.47 -2.75
C LEU A 236 -17.41 -12.22 -3.31
N THR A 237 -18.26 -11.59 -2.49
CA THR A 237 -19.58 -11.16 -2.92
C THR A 237 -19.54 -9.67 -3.21
N TRP A 238 -19.87 -9.31 -4.44
CA TRP A 238 -20.01 -7.91 -4.83
C TRP A 238 -21.44 -7.43 -4.52
N LYS A 239 -21.57 -6.13 -4.24
CA LYS A 239 -22.85 -5.50 -3.87
C LYS A 239 -23.42 -6.02 -2.54
N THR A 240 -22.58 -6.21 -1.55
CA THR A 240 -23.01 -6.63 -0.20
C THR A 240 -23.56 -5.47 0.64
N CYS A 241 -23.42 -4.23 0.19
CA CYS A 241 -24.01 -3.05 0.80
C CYS A 241 -25.40 -2.81 0.22
N LYS A 242 -26.36 -2.36 1.04
CA LYS A 242 -27.75 -2.08 0.63
C LYS A 242 -27.84 -0.96 -0.43
N THR A 243 -26.93 -0.01 -0.38
CA THR A 243 -26.87 1.14 -1.29
C THR A 243 -25.51 1.22 -1.97
N PRO A 244 -25.39 1.86 -3.13
CA PRO A 244 -24.11 2.14 -3.76
C PRO A 244 -23.19 2.94 -2.83
N THR A 245 -22.00 2.41 -2.59
CA THR A 245 -20.99 3.05 -1.74
C THR A 245 -20.13 4.02 -2.51
N ILE A 246 -20.11 3.88 -3.85
CA ILE A 246 -19.40 4.74 -4.79
C ILE A 246 -20.37 5.13 -5.90
N THR A 247 -20.51 6.42 -6.18
CA THR A 247 -21.39 6.97 -7.21
C THR A 247 -20.57 7.56 -8.36
N ASN A 248 -20.93 7.20 -9.59
CA ASN A 248 -20.41 7.85 -10.80
C ASN A 248 -21.14 9.19 -11.00
N ARG A 249 -20.40 10.29 -10.95
CA ARG A 249 -20.92 11.65 -11.19
C ARG A 249 -20.69 12.16 -12.62
N GLY A 250 -20.34 11.29 -13.54
CA GLY A 250 -20.20 11.59 -14.96
C GLY A 250 -18.81 12.10 -15.38
N GLY A 251 -18.66 12.37 -16.69
CA GLY A 251 -17.42 12.87 -17.28
C GLY A 251 -16.24 11.89 -17.27
N ASN A 252 -16.44 10.63 -16.85
CA ASN A 252 -15.40 9.62 -16.91
C ASN A 252 -15.36 9.01 -18.32
N THR A 253 -14.17 9.05 -18.94
CA THR A 253 -13.98 8.60 -20.32
C THR A 253 -13.00 7.43 -20.41
N ARG A 254 -13.29 6.46 -21.27
CA ARG A 254 -12.36 5.36 -21.57
C ARG A 254 -11.31 5.83 -22.58
N LEU A 255 -10.03 5.47 -22.35
CA LEU A 255 -8.90 5.71 -23.26
C LEU A 255 -8.83 4.65 -24.35
#